data_a848f3e61ca6137f48132ee9af5cff93
#
_entry.id   a848f3e61ca6137f48132ee9af5cff93
#
_cell.length_a   1.000
_cell.length_b   1.000
_cell.length_c   1.000
_cell.angle_alpha   90.00
_cell.angle_beta   90.00
_cell.angle_gamma   90.00
#
_symmetry.space_group_name_H-M   'P 1'
#
loop_
_entity.id
_entity.type
_entity.pdbx_description
1 polymer ?
#
loop_
_entity_poly.entity_id
_entity_poly.type
_entity_poly.pdbx_seq_one_letter_code
_entity_poly.pdbx_strand_id
1 'polypeptide(L)'
;EIKEEFFVQIENKMKAQKMQQEITGSISVSPREVKDYYKEIPVDSIPSINSKVKISQLVIAPSISYAQKKKTKEKLNTIRNRILSNEISFSVAAEFYSQDPGSKSAQGNFGWVDRGDFVPEFDAIAFNIPINTVSEVFESPFGYHILKIEKRRGEQYYGSHILLKNEIGEKDLIEIKENLSKIVENI
;
A
#
# COMPACT_ATOMS: atom_id res chain seq x y z
N GLU A 1 -33.68 -55.67 -18.93
CA GLU A 1 -32.27 -56.09 -18.67
C GLU A 1 -31.49 -55.03 -17.95
N ILE A 2 -31.23 -53.82 -18.49
CA ILE A 2 -30.42 -52.77 -17.84
C ILE A 2 -31.02 -52.32 -16.48
N LYS A 3 -32.35 -52.21 -16.37
CA LYS A 3 -33.00 -51.85 -15.11
C LYS A 3 -32.85 -52.91 -14.03
N GLU A 4 -32.95 -54.18 -14.39
CA GLU A 4 -32.83 -55.29 -13.45
C GLU A 4 -31.39 -55.41 -12.93
N GLU A 5 -30.37 -55.27 -13.78
CA GLU A 5 -29.00 -55.28 -13.37
C GLU A 5 -28.71 -54.14 -12.43
N PHE A 6 -29.24 -52.95 -12.68
CA PHE A 6 -29.09 -51.77 -11.82
C PHE A 6 -29.73 -51.97 -10.43
N PHE A 7 -30.91 -52.57 -10.37
CA PHE A 7 -31.56 -52.88 -9.10
C PHE A 7 -30.76 -53.89 -8.29
N VAL A 8 -30.23 -54.92 -8.94
CA VAL A 8 -29.38 -55.93 -8.27
C VAL A 8 -28.10 -55.29 -7.72
N GLN A 9 -27.47 -54.37 -8.45
CA GLN A 9 -26.29 -53.64 -7.97
C GLN A 9 -26.60 -52.77 -6.76
N ILE A 10 -27.72 -52.03 -6.78
CA ILE A 10 -28.15 -51.21 -5.63
C ILE A 10 -28.45 -52.11 -4.43
N GLU A 11 -29.17 -53.19 -4.62
CA GLU A 11 -29.50 -54.14 -3.55
C GLU A 11 -28.25 -54.71 -2.89
N ASN A 12 -27.29 -55.15 -3.71
CA ASN A 12 -26.04 -55.69 -3.21
C ASN A 12 -25.21 -54.60 -2.44
N LYS A 13 -25.19 -53.35 -2.93
CA LYS A 13 -24.55 -52.23 -2.25
C LYS A 13 -25.21 -51.93 -0.90
N MET A 14 -26.54 -51.92 -0.85
CA MET A 14 -27.30 -51.72 0.39
C MET A 14 -27.08 -52.84 1.39
N LYS A 15 -27.05 -54.09 0.93
CA LYS A 15 -26.75 -55.27 1.78
C LYS A 15 -25.34 -55.15 2.35
N ALA A 16 -24.36 -54.83 1.53
CA ALA A 16 -22.97 -54.63 1.99
C ALA A 16 -22.84 -53.51 3.01
N GLN A 17 -23.50 -52.37 2.77
CA GLN A 17 -23.52 -51.25 3.72
C GLN A 17 -24.17 -51.60 5.05
N LYS A 18 -25.33 -52.32 5.01
CA LYS A 18 -26.02 -52.74 6.22
C LYS A 18 -25.18 -53.73 7.02
N MET A 19 -24.54 -54.69 6.35
CA MET A 19 -23.64 -55.65 6.98
C MET A 19 -22.42 -54.97 7.60
N GLN A 20 -21.81 -54.00 6.91
CA GLN A 20 -20.74 -53.18 7.44
C GLN A 20 -21.20 -52.46 8.69
N GLN A 21 -22.38 -51.83 8.68
CA GLN A 21 -22.94 -51.12 9.82
C GLN A 21 -23.23 -52.05 11.02
N GLU A 22 -23.71 -53.26 10.80
CA GLU A 22 -23.90 -54.22 11.87
C GLU A 22 -22.57 -54.68 12.49
N ILE A 23 -21.54 -54.91 11.67
CA ILE A 23 -20.22 -55.33 12.15
C ILE A 23 -19.51 -54.19 12.88
N THR A 24 -19.54 -52.96 12.32
CA THR A 24 -18.76 -51.81 12.85
C THR A 24 -19.53 -50.97 13.85
N GLY A 25 -20.89 -51.07 13.87
CA GLY A 25 -21.73 -50.20 14.69
C GLY A 25 -21.57 -50.36 16.21
N SER A 26 -21.05 -51.50 16.65
CA SER A 26 -20.74 -51.77 18.05
C SER A 26 -19.30 -51.44 18.44
N ILE A 27 -18.46 -51.07 17.47
CA ILE A 27 -17.06 -50.74 17.73
C ILE A 27 -16.99 -49.29 18.23
N SER A 28 -16.59 -49.11 19.49
CA SER A 28 -16.27 -47.81 20.06
C SER A 28 -14.80 -47.76 20.42
N VAL A 29 -14.15 -46.71 20.00
CA VAL A 29 -12.72 -46.50 20.32
C VAL A 29 -12.61 -45.51 21.47
N SER A 30 -11.97 -45.92 22.54
CA SER A 30 -11.73 -45.04 23.70
C SER A 30 -10.60 -44.03 23.43
N PRO A 31 -10.58 -42.87 24.11
CA PRO A 31 -9.45 -41.91 24.02
C PRO A 31 -8.11 -42.51 24.41
N ARG A 32 -8.10 -43.59 25.21
CA ARG A 32 -6.88 -44.27 25.61
C ARG A 32 -6.34 -45.13 24.46
N GLU A 33 -7.18 -45.87 23.78
CA GLU A 33 -6.78 -46.66 22.63
C GLU A 33 -6.27 -45.78 21.47
N VAL A 34 -6.88 -44.60 21.25
CA VAL A 34 -6.35 -43.62 20.30
C VAL A 34 -4.93 -43.15 20.68
N LYS A 35 -4.70 -42.88 21.99
CA LYS A 35 -3.39 -42.45 22.46
C LYS A 35 -2.34 -43.57 22.33
N ASP A 36 -2.72 -44.80 22.60
CA ASP A 36 -1.80 -45.93 22.55
C ASP A 36 -1.43 -46.26 21.10
N TYR A 37 -2.42 -46.28 20.21
CA TYR A 37 -2.21 -46.39 18.76
C TYR A 37 -1.30 -45.28 18.20
N TYR A 38 -1.50 -44.01 18.63
CA TYR A 38 -0.64 -42.90 18.22
C TYR A 38 0.81 -43.08 18.60
N LYS A 39 1.13 -43.71 19.74
CA LYS A 39 2.49 -43.99 20.15
C LYS A 39 3.19 -45.09 19.32
N GLU A 40 2.40 -45.97 18.72
CA GLU A 40 2.89 -47.04 17.85
C GLU A 40 3.18 -46.57 16.41
N ILE A 41 2.67 -45.41 16.03
CA ILE A 41 2.90 -44.85 14.68
C ILE A 41 4.37 -44.41 14.60
N PRO A 42 5.14 -44.89 13.60
CA PRO A 42 6.50 -44.41 13.36
C PRO A 42 6.53 -42.88 13.19
N VAL A 43 7.51 -42.22 13.80
CA VAL A 43 7.61 -40.74 13.79
C VAL A 43 7.60 -40.16 12.38
N ASP A 44 8.19 -40.87 11.44
CA ASP A 44 8.26 -40.47 10.01
C ASP A 44 6.89 -40.54 9.29
N SER A 45 5.95 -41.29 9.86
CA SER A 45 4.60 -41.46 9.32
C SER A 45 3.57 -40.50 9.93
N ILE A 46 3.96 -39.76 10.98
CA ILE A 46 3.09 -38.79 11.61
C ILE A 46 3.10 -37.50 10.76
N PRO A 47 1.94 -37.08 10.23
CA PRO A 47 1.87 -35.84 9.46
C PRO A 47 2.28 -34.65 10.33
N SER A 48 3.32 -33.91 9.90
CA SER A 48 3.73 -32.69 10.57
C SER A 48 2.72 -31.56 10.29
N ILE A 49 2.10 -31.06 11.34
CA ILE A 49 1.23 -29.88 11.23
C ILE A 49 2.12 -28.66 11.49
N ASN A 50 2.27 -27.83 10.46
CA ASN A 50 3.02 -26.57 10.61
C ASN A 50 2.35 -25.69 11.66
N SER A 51 3.16 -25.17 12.59
CA SER A 51 2.67 -24.21 13.57
C SER A 51 2.12 -22.97 12.88
N LYS A 52 0.90 -22.57 13.23
CA LYS A 52 0.29 -21.33 12.75
C LYS A 52 0.44 -20.27 13.83
N VAL A 53 0.99 -19.13 13.46
CA VAL A 53 1.12 -17.96 14.33
C VAL A 53 0.15 -16.89 13.82
N LYS A 54 -0.65 -16.32 14.71
CA LYS A 54 -1.46 -15.14 14.43
C LYS A 54 -0.69 -13.91 14.90
N ILE A 55 -0.33 -13.06 13.97
CA ILE A 55 0.39 -11.81 14.24
C ILE A 55 -0.57 -10.66 14.00
N SER A 56 -0.60 -9.71 14.94
CA SER A 56 -1.27 -8.43 14.79
C SER A 56 -0.24 -7.32 14.92
N GLN A 57 -0.40 -6.26 14.11
CA GLN A 57 0.47 -5.09 14.20
C GLN A 57 -0.37 -3.82 14.25
N LEU A 58 0.11 -2.83 14.99
CA LEU A 58 -0.40 -1.47 14.98
C LEU A 58 0.65 -0.58 14.30
N VAL A 59 0.24 0.12 13.25
CA VAL A 59 1.08 1.07 12.52
C VAL A 59 0.50 2.46 12.67
N ILE A 60 1.29 3.39 13.18
CA ILE A 60 0.92 4.80 13.30
C ILE A 60 1.90 5.61 12.47
N ALA A 61 1.39 6.33 11.48
CA ALA A 61 2.19 7.27 10.69
C ALA A 61 2.32 8.61 11.44
N PRO A 62 3.52 9.22 11.48
CA PRO A 62 3.70 10.53 12.07
C PRO A 62 2.91 11.61 11.33
N SER A 63 2.25 12.49 12.07
CA SER A 63 1.73 13.72 11.52
C SER A 63 2.88 14.71 11.37
N ILE A 64 2.96 15.36 10.20
CA ILE A 64 3.99 16.35 9.93
C ILE A 64 3.57 17.67 10.61
N SER A 65 4.41 18.17 11.49
CA SER A 65 4.12 19.40 12.21
C SER A 65 4.04 20.63 11.28
N TYR A 66 3.26 21.62 11.70
CA TYR A 66 3.15 22.89 10.98
C TYR A 66 4.52 23.55 10.75
N ALA A 67 5.44 23.42 11.72
CA ALA A 67 6.78 23.97 11.61
C ALA A 67 7.58 23.34 10.45
N GLN A 68 7.47 22.04 10.27
CA GLN A 68 8.11 21.32 9.16
C GLN A 68 7.48 21.69 7.81
N LYS A 69 6.16 21.74 7.75
CA LYS A 69 5.45 22.22 6.55
C LYS A 69 5.87 23.62 6.16
N LYS A 70 5.94 24.55 7.14
CA LYS A 70 6.38 25.91 6.92
C LYS A 70 7.82 25.97 6.39
N LYS A 71 8.73 25.20 6.97
CA LYS A 71 10.13 25.09 6.53
C LYS A 71 10.25 24.61 5.08
N THR A 72 9.49 23.58 4.71
CA THR A 72 9.48 23.05 3.33
C THR A 72 8.94 24.09 2.35
N LYS A 73 7.85 24.78 2.72
CA LYS A 73 7.26 25.85 1.91
C LYS A 73 8.23 27.02 1.71
N GLU A 74 8.91 27.46 2.75
CA GLU A 74 9.91 28.53 2.69
C GLU A 74 11.10 28.15 1.82
N LYS A 75 11.60 26.92 1.94
CA LYS A 75 12.66 26.38 1.09
C LYS A 75 12.27 26.41 -0.39
N LEU A 76 11.06 25.95 -0.72
CA LEU A 76 10.58 25.96 -2.09
C LEU A 76 10.34 27.40 -2.62
N ASN A 77 9.87 28.31 -1.77
CA ASN A 77 9.76 29.74 -2.12
C ASN A 77 11.14 30.36 -2.43
N THR A 78 12.16 30.01 -1.68
CA THR A 78 13.53 30.45 -1.96
C THR A 78 14.01 29.98 -3.32
N ILE A 79 13.77 28.70 -3.66
CA ILE A 79 14.09 28.13 -4.97
C ILE A 79 13.30 28.86 -6.08
N ARG A 80 12.01 29.08 -5.87
CA ARG A 80 11.15 29.82 -6.80
C ARG A 80 11.69 31.23 -7.06
N ASN A 81 12.06 31.96 -6.03
CA ASN A 81 12.60 33.31 -6.18
C ASN A 81 13.90 33.32 -6.99
N ARG A 82 14.78 32.35 -6.81
CA ARG A 82 16.01 32.22 -7.61
C ARG A 82 15.69 31.90 -9.09
N ILE A 83 14.62 31.17 -9.36
CA ILE A 83 14.14 30.93 -10.74
C ILE A 83 13.58 32.23 -11.34
N LEU A 84 12.77 32.97 -10.60
CA LEU A 84 12.17 34.23 -11.05
C LEU A 84 13.20 35.32 -11.30
N SER A 85 14.28 35.34 -10.50
CA SER A 85 15.41 36.28 -10.70
C SER A 85 16.36 35.84 -11.82
N ASN A 86 16.10 34.73 -12.50
CA ASN A 86 16.96 34.13 -13.52
C ASN A 86 18.36 33.71 -13.00
N GLU A 87 18.53 33.53 -11.69
CA GLU A 87 19.78 33.02 -11.11
C GLU A 87 20.00 31.53 -11.50
N ILE A 88 18.94 30.76 -11.56
CA ILE A 88 18.94 29.37 -12.02
C ILE A 88 17.75 29.14 -12.96
N SER A 89 17.90 28.24 -13.95
CA SER A 89 16.77 27.82 -14.78
C SER A 89 15.84 26.87 -14.02
N PHE A 90 14.57 26.79 -14.45
CA PHE A 90 13.60 25.85 -13.87
C PHE A 90 14.08 24.39 -13.97
N SER A 91 14.63 24.01 -15.13
CA SER A 91 15.14 22.67 -15.37
C SER A 91 16.31 22.30 -14.44
N VAL A 92 17.26 23.20 -14.26
CA VAL A 92 18.38 23.01 -13.34
C VAL A 92 17.87 22.91 -11.90
N ALA A 93 16.93 23.77 -11.51
CA ALA A 93 16.33 23.70 -10.18
C ALA A 93 15.58 22.39 -9.94
N ALA A 94 14.87 21.89 -10.94
CA ALA A 94 14.17 20.60 -10.86
C ALA A 94 15.13 19.42 -10.71
N GLU A 95 16.20 19.40 -11.49
CA GLU A 95 17.21 18.34 -11.42
C GLU A 95 17.90 18.27 -10.05
N PHE A 96 18.25 19.43 -9.47
CA PHE A 96 18.95 19.46 -8.19
C PHE A 96 18.02 19.30 -6.97
N TYR A 97 16.89 19.97 -6.97
CA TYR A 97 16.05 20.10 -5.76
C TYR A 97 14.80 19.23 -5.77
N SER A 98 14.25 18.82 -6.94
CA SER A 98 13.03 18.02 -6.97
C SER A 98 13.22 16.67 -6.29
N GLN A 99 12.23 16.28 -5.51
CA GLN A 99 12.12 14.99 -4.86
C GLN A 99 11.05 14.10 -5.53
N ASP A 100 10.58 14.50 -6.73
CA ASP A 100 9.69 13.68 -7.52
C ASP A 100 10.49 12.65 -8.34
N PRO A 101 10.31 11.33 -8.07
CA PRO A 101 11.05 10.31 -8.79
C PRO A 101 10.63 10.18 -10.26
N GLY A 102 9.40 10.60 -10.61
CA GLY A 102 8.85 10.46 -11.95
C GLY A 102 9.40 11.47 -12.95
N SER A 103 9.68 12.70 -12.51
CA SER A 103 10.08 13.79 -13.41
C SER A 103 11.48 14.35 -13.15
N LYS A 104 12.10 14.05 -12.00
CA LYS A 104 13.41 14.59 -11.63
C LYS A 104 14.48 14.34 -12.71
N SER A 105 14.60 13.11 -13.20
CA SER A 105 15.56 12.72 -14.23
C SER A 105 15.32 13.39 -15.59
N ALA A 106 14.08 13.84 -15.81
CA ALA A 106 13.67 14.62 -16.97
C ALA A 106 13.66 16.15 -16.67
N GLN A 107 14.44 16.59 -15.66
CA GLN A 107 14.53 17.99 -15.28
C GLN A 107 13.18 18.61 -14.90
N GLY A 108 12.34 17.82 -14.26
CA GLY A 108 11.00 18.18 -13.81
C GLY A 108 9.91 18.03 -14.87
N ASN A 109 10.25 17.72 -16.13
CA ASN A 109 9.28 17.59 -17.20
C ASN A 109 8.43 16.32 -17.02
N PHE A 110 7.12 16.47 -17.04
CA PHE A 110 6.15 15.37 -16.91
C PHE A 110 5.46 15.04 -18.24
N GLY A 111 5.80 15.73 -19.32
CA GLY A 111 5.21 15.48 -20.63
C GLY A 111 3.79 16.02 -20.79
N TRP A 112 3.03 15.44 -21.73
CA TRP A 112 1.60 15.69 -21.89
C TRP A 112 0.81 14.84 -20.92
N VAL A 113 -0.09 15.46 -20.19
CA VAL A 113 -1.01 14.82 -19.23
C VAL A 113 -2.44 15.29 -19.44
N ASP A 114 -3.39 14.42 -19.20
CA ASP A 114 -4.80 14.74 -19.25
C ASP A 114 -5.29 15.28 -17.90
N ARG A 115 -6.39 16.05 -17.93
CA ARG A 115 -7.08 16.46 -16.70
C ARG A 115 -7.48 15.21 -15.90
N GLY A 116 -7.14 15.17 -14.62
CA GLY A 116 -7.43 14.06 -13.73
C GLY A 116 -6.29 13.05 -13.54
N ASP A 117 -5.21 13.15 -14.33
CA ASP A 117 -4.02 12.31 -14.16
C ASP A 117 -3.24 12.69 -12.89
N PHE A 118 -3.29 13.96 -12.51
CA PHE A 118 -2.71 14.46 -11.27
C PHE A 118 -3.79 14.79 -10.22
N VAL A 119 -3.35 15.10 -9.02
CA VAL A 119 -4.26 15.48 -7.93
C VAL A 119 -4.99 16.79 -8.24
N PRO A 120 -6.22 16.98 -7.72
CA PRO A 120 -7.05 18.15 -8.05
C PRO A 120 -6.37 19.50 -7.81
N GLU A 121 -5.55 19.62 -6.78
CA GLU A 121 -4.79 20.82 -6.45
C GLU A 121 -3.80 21.19 -7.56
N PHE A 122 -3.17 20.18 -8.15
CA PHE A 122 -2.22 20.35 -9.25
C PHE A 122 -2.95 20.80 -10.52
N ASP A 123 -4.04 20.12 -10.90
CA ASP A 123 -4.87 20.47 -12.05
C ASP A 123 -5.43 21.89 -11.94
N ALA A 124 -5.91 22.26 -10.74
CA ALA A 124 -6.44 23.59 -10.50
C ALA A 124 -5.41 24.69 -10.82
N ILE A 125 -4.16 24.49 -10.45
CA ILE A 125 -3.08 25.43 -10.78
C ILE A 125 -2.69 25.31 -12.26
N ALA A 126 -2.55 24.09 -12.77
CA ALA A 126 -2.09 23.83 -14.14
C ALA A 126 -3.03 24.46 -15.20
N PHE A 127 -4.33 24.50 -14.96
CA PHE A 127 -5.30 25.10 -15.89
C PHE A 127 -5.45 26.62 -15.73
N ASN A 128 -5.14 27.20 -14.57
CA ASN A 128 -5.35 28.62 -14.30
C ASN A 128 -4.11 29.50 -14.46
N ILE A 129 -2.90 28.91 -14.34
CA ILE A 129 -1.66 29.70 -14.46
C ILE A 129 -1.41 30.13 -15.93
N PRO A 130 -0.91 31.34 -16.21
CA PRO A 130 -0.45 31.70 -17.55
C PRO A 130 0.67 30.79 -18.06
N ILE A 131 0.66 30.52 -19.36
CA ILE A 131 1.72 29.69 -19.99
C ILE A 131 3.09 30.39 -19.80
N ASN A 132 4.12 29.57 -19.56
CA ASN A 132 5.50 29.97 -19.31
C ASN A 132 5.73 30.79 -18.03
N THR A 133 4.76 30.86 -17.13
CA THR A 133 4.97 31.41 -15.78
C THR A 133 5.19 30.30 -14.74
N VAL A 134 5.93 30.65 -13.69
CA VAL A 134 6.14 29.77 -12.53
C VAL A 134 5.06 30.02 -11.49
N SER A 135 4.35 28.98 -11.08
CA SER A 135 3.27 29.08 -10.09
C SER A 135 3.73 29.59 -8.73
N GLU A 136 2.79 30.05 -7.91
CA GLU A 136 2.99 30.12 -6.48
C GLU A 136 3.24 28.70 -5.91
N VAL A 137 3.83 28.65 -4.69
CA VAL A 137 3.99 27.38 -3.97
C VAL A 137 2.63 26.92 -3.47
N PHE A 138 2.23 25.72 -3.84
CA PHE A 138 0.98 25.09 -3.39
C PHE A 138 1.24 23.73 -2.74
N GLU A 139 0.33 23.32 -1.88
CA GLU A 139 0.39 22.05 -1.16
C GLU A 139 -0.44 20.98 -1.87
N SER A 140 0.05 19.74 -1.82
CA SER A 140 -0.69 18.53 -2.21
C SER A 140 -0.48 17.44 -1.16
N PRO A 141 -1.15 16.30 -1.25
CA PRO A 141 -0.87 15.15 -0.38
C PRO A 141 0.60 14.65 -0.43
N PHE A 142 1.32 14.96 -1.49
CA PHE A 142 2.72 14.54 -1.68
C PHE A 142 3.75 15.54 -1.14
N GLY A 143 3.35 16.77 -0.85
CA GLY A 143 4.24 17.84 -0.39
C GLY A 143 3.92 19.19 -1.02
N TYR A 144 4.95 20.03 -1.17
CA TYR A 144 4.85 21.33 -1.77
C TYR A 144 5.39 21.34 -3.20
N HIS A 145 4.66 22.00 -4.08
CA HIS A 145 4.97 22.07 -5.51
C HIS A 145 5.10 23.51 -5.99
N ILE A 146 5.91 23.69 -7.02
CA ILE A 146 5.82 24.76 -8.01
C ILE A 146 5.78 24.11 -9.39
N LEU A 147 5.05 24.70 -10.30
CA LEU A 147 4.95 24.20 -11.67
C LEU A 147 5.08 25.33 -12.69
N LYS A 148 5.46 24.94 -13.89
CA LYS A 148 5.53 25.79 -15.07
C LYS A 148 4.85 25.05 -16.21
N ILE A 149 3.73 25.61 -16.71
CA ILE A 149 3.03 25.08 -17.87
C ILE A 149 3.55 25.75 -19.13
N GLU A 150 4.00 24.95 -20.07
CA GLU A 150 4.56 25.42 -21.34
C GLU A 150 3.54 25.39 -22.47
N LYS A 151 2.62 24.42 -22.46
CA LYS A 151 1.60 24.26 -23.50
C LYS A 151 0.30 23.74 -22.89
N ARG A 152 -0.85 24.12 -23.50
CA ARG A 152 -2.18 23.55 -23.24
C ARG A 152 -2.88 23.24 -24.54
N ARG A 153 -3.69 22.19 -24.52
CA ARG A 153 -4.46 21.73 -25.67
C ARG A 153 -5.74 21.03 -25.18
N GLY A 154 -6.90 21.72 -25.25
CA GLY A 154 -8.15 21.20 -24.69
C GLY A 154 -8.00 20.86 -23.20
N GLU A 155 -8.27 19.63 -22.82
CA GLU A 155 -8.13 19.12 -21.46
C GLU A 155 -6.72 18.56 -21.15
N GLN A 156 -5.72 18.88 -21.99
CA GLN A 156 -4.32 18.47 -21.78
C GLN A 156 -3.41 19.65 -21.52
N TYR A 157 -2.39 19.41 -20.72
CA TYR A 157 -1.30 20.36 -20.50
C TYR A 157 0.07 19.68 -20.51
N TYR A 158 1.08 20.44 -20.86
CA TYR A 158 2.47 20.02 -20.90
C TYR A 158 3.33 20.98 -20.10
N GLY A 159 4.23 20.47 -19.28
CA GLY A 159 5.07 21.32 -18.45
C GLY A 159 6.03 20.59 -17.55
N SER A 160 6.52 21.33 -16.59
CA SER A 160 7.50 20.87 -15.62
C SER A 160 7.09 21.26 -14.19
N HIS A 161 7.49 20.47 -13.19
CA HIS A 161 7.25 20.77 -11.79
C HIS A 161 8.47 20.48 -10.92
N ILE A 162 8.47 21.06 -9.72
CA ILE A 162 9.40 20.73 -8.65
C ILE A 162 8.57 20.35 -7.44
N LEU A 163 8.83 19.18 -6.87
CA LEU A 163 8.22 18.69 -5.64
C LEU A 163 9.26 18.71 -4.51
N LEU A 164 8.90 19.30 -3.38
CA LEU A 164 9.58 19.06 -2.11
C LEU A 164 8.63 18.34 -1.15
N LYS A 165 9.03 17.14 -0.70
CA LYS A 165 8.29 16.37 0.30
C LYS A 165 8.49 16.98 1.68
N ASN A 166 7.44 16.89 2.49
CA ASN A 166 7.57 17.27 3.89
C ASN A 166 8.43 16.24 4.63
N GLU A 167 9.44 16.72 5.35
CA GLU A 167 10.29 15.88 6.18
C GLU A 167 9.67 15.74 7.58
N ILE A 168 9.75 14.53 8.13
CA ILE A 168 9.34 14.29 9.52
C ILE A 168 10.44 14.84 10.42
N GLY A 169 10.06 15.69 11.37
CA GLY A 169 11.00 16.25 12.33
C GLY A 169 11.30 15.27 13.47
N GLU A 170 12.43 15.46 14.14
CA GLU A 170 12.78 14.68 15.34
C GLU A 170 11.70 14.78 16.43
N LYS A 171 11.12 15.98 16.61
CA LYS A 171 10.02 16.18 17.56
C LYS A 171 8.79 15.36 17.23
N ASP A 172 8.42 15.30 15.93
CA ASP A 172 7.27 14.53 15.45
C ASP A 172 7.48 13.01 15.70
N LEU A 173 8.75 12.54 15.57
CA LEU A 173 9.12 11.14 15.88
C LEU A 173 9.09 10.85 17.39
N ILE A 174 9.50 11.78 18.24
CA ILE A 174 9.46 11.62 19.69
C ILE A 174 8.01 11.54 20.15
N GLU A 175 7.14 12.43 19.71
CA GLU A 175 5.73 12.45 20.06
C GLU A 175 5.03 11.12 19.71
N ILE A 176 5.31 10.57 18.53
CA ILE A 176 4.76 9.27 18.11
C ILE A 176 5.29 8.11 18.96
N LYS A 177 6.59 8.09 19.28
CA LYS A 177 7.15 7.08 20.16
C LYS A 177 6.49 7.07 21.53
N GLU A 178 6.28 8.25 22.11
CA GLU A 178 5.57 8.39 23.39
C GLU A 178 4.12 7.91 23.29
N ASN A 179 3.42 8.26 22.21
CA ASN A 179 2.04 7.80 22.00
C ASN A 179 1.97 6.27 21.81
N LEU A 180 2.89 5.67 21.05
CA LEU A 180 2.98 4.22 20.90
C LEU A 180 3.27 3.52 22.25
N SER A 181 4.20 4.06 23.04
CA SER A 181 4.52 3.52 24.38
C SER A 181 3.28 3.50 25.28
N LYS A 182 2.53 4.60 25.31
CA LYS A 182 1.27 4.67 26.08
C LYS A 182 0.22 3.65 25.64
N ILE A 183 0.13 3.37 24.32
CA ILE A 183 -0.80 2.37 23.80
C ILE A 183 -0.36 0.97 24.22
N VAL A 184 0.93 0.66 24.13
CA VAL A 184 1.49 -0.65 24.53
C VAL A 184 1.28 -0.91 26.04
N GLU A 185 1.41 0.12 26.88
CA GLU A 185 1.17 0.01 28.33
C GLU A 185 -0.30 -0.28 28.69
N ASN A 186 -1.24 0.00 27.77
CA ASN A 186 -2.68 -0.18 27.98
C ASN A 186 -3.25 -1.45 27.31
N ILE A 187 -2.41 -2.29 26.70
CA ILE A 187 -2.79 -3.59 26.11
C ILE A 187 -2.42 -4.74 27.04
#